data_54f7f842e55c4893eda9ead23c8aecee
#
_entry.id   54f7f842e55c4893eda9ead23c8aecee
#
_cell.length_a   1.000
_cell.length_b   1.000
_cell.length_c   1.000
_cell.angle_alpha   90.00
_cell.angle_beta   90.00
_cell.angle_gamma   90.00
#
_symmetry.space_group_name_H-M   'P 1'
#
loop_
_entity.id
_entity.type
_entity.pdbx_description
1 polymer ?
#
loop_
_entity_poly.entity_id
_entity_poly.type
_entity_poly.pdbx_seq_one_letter_code
_entity_poly.pdbx_strand_id
1 'polypeptide(L)'
;MKLKVLNYKRTDPKYKNLKYKYILKKLNSYDATKVDILLVYKKKVLETCTSNLLLIRNNEYYSPKNNCYIGNTINYLSKKVKINFKDINLKDIHKFDEILLIGSGKGVTPVKFIKQYKWKNKSVAGYKKINKYLKFLN
;
A
#
# COMPACT_ATOMS: atom_id res chain seq x y z
N MET A 1 -8.01 -4.93 -7.14
CA MET A 1 -7.53 -3.53 -7.21
C MET A 1 -6.32 -3.44 -8.14
N LYS A 2 -6.37 -2.49 -9.02
CA LYS A 2 -5.27 -2.17 -9.95
C LYS A 2 -4.56 -0.91 -9.48
N LEU A 3 -3.24 -0.84 -9.58
CA LEU A 3 -2.49 0.37 -9.23
C LEU A 3 -1.98 1.09 -10.48
N LYS A 4 -2.19 2.39 -10.50
CA LYS A 4 -1.52 3.33 -11.40
C LYS A 4 -0.37 3.97 -10.63
N VAL A 5 0.68 4.37 -11.33
CA VAL A 5 1.90 4.88 -10.68
C VAL A 5 1.99 6.39 -10.85
N LEU A 6 2.36 7.07 -9.77
CA LEU A 6 2.65 8.50 -9.76
C LEU A 6 3.96 8.74 -9.02
N ASN A 7 4.89 9.43 -9.66
CA ASN A 7 6.16 9.81 -9.04
C ASN A 7 5.93 11.06 -8.18
N TYR A 8 5.66 10.83 -6.91
CA TYR A 8 5.25 11.91 -5.99
C TYR A 8 5.39 11.44 -4.55
N LYS A 9 5.70 12.35 -3.64
CA LYS A 9 5.57 12.12 -2.20
C LYS A 9 4.71 13.22 -1.60
N ARG A 10 4.00 12.89 -0.52
CA ARG A 10 3.18 13.88 0.19
C ARG A 10 4.07 14.95 0.83
N THR A 11 3.58 16.19 0.89
CA THR A 11 4.18 17.22 1.73
C THR A 11 3.88 16.85 3.18
N ASP A 12 4.90 16.89 4.05
CA ASP A 12 4.76 16.50 5.45
C ASP A 12 4.11 15.11 5.63
N PRO A 13 4.73 14.04 5.07
CA PRO A 13 4.09 12.72 5.01
C PRO A 13 3.82 12.08 6.36
N LYS A 14 4.45 12.56 7.44
CA LYS A 14 4.18 12.07 8.80
C LYS A 14 2.78 12.42 9.30
N TYR A 15 2.13 13.40 8.66
CA TYR A 15 0.82 13.90 9.07
C TYR A 15 -0.15 13.80 7.90
N LYS A 16 -1.34 13.33 8.17
CA LYS A 16 -2.42 13.34 7.19
C LYS A 16 -3.01 14.73 7.15
N ASN A 17 -2.73 15.50 6.10
CA ASN A 17 -3.17 16.89 5.97
C ASN A 17 -3.79 17.17 4.59
N LEU A 18 -4.40 18.33 4.44
CA LEU A 18 -5.12 18.70 3.22
C LEU A 18 -4.21 19.12 2.06
N LYS A 19 -2.90 19.20 2.29
CA LYS A 19 -1.95 19.55 1.21
C LYS A 19 -1.82 18.46 0.15
N TYR A 20 -2.45 17.30 0.36
CA TYR A 20 -2.44 16.25 -0.63
C TYR A 20 -3.62 16.34 -1.62
N LYS A 21 -4.26 17.51 -1.74
CA LYS A 21 -5.35 17.75 -2.69
C LYS A 21 -4.99 17.36 -4.13
N TYR A 22 -3.74 17.59 -4.53
CA TYR A 22 -3.27 17.22 -5.85
C TYR A 22 -3.44 15.72 -6.10
N ILE A 23 -3.09 14.91 -5.10
CA ILE A 23 -3.20 13.45 -5.19
C ILE A 23 -4.68 13.03 -5.27
N LEU A 24 -5.53 13.63 -4.45
CA LEU A 24 -6.96 13.34 -4.45
C LEU A 24 -7.61 13.70 -5.78
N LYS A 25 -7.23 14.84 -6.37
CA LYS A 25 -7.72 15.25 -7.67
C LYS A 25 -7.34 14.25 -8.75
N LYS A 26 -6.11 13.74 -8.67
CA LYS A 26 -5.62 12.72 -9.60
C LYS A 26 -6.40 11.42 -9.43
N LEU A 27 -6.64 11.00 -8.18
CA LEU A 27 -7.40 9.79 -7.89
C LEU A 27 -8.83 9.89 -8.39
N ASN A 28 -9.47 11.06 -8.27
CA ASN A 28 -10.85 11.27 -8.70
C ASN A 28 -11.04 11.13 -10.22
N SER A 29 -9.96 11.10 -11.00
CA SER A 29 -10.03 10.82 -12.43
C SER A 29 -10.24 9.34 -12.73
N TYR A 30 -10.19 8.46 -11.72
CA TYR A 30 -10.36 7.02 -11.83
C TYR A 30 -11.51 6.52 -10.97
N ASP A 31 -12.01 5.33 -11.27
CA ASP A 31 -12.96 4.64 -10.39
C ASP A 31 -12.18 4.10 -9.17
N ALA A 32 -12.34 4.76 -8.03
CA ALA A 32 -11.61 4.45 -6.80
C ALA A 32 -11.92 3.04 -6.24
N THR A 33 -12.99 2.40 -6.68
CA THR A 33 -13.29 1.03 -6.28
C THR A 33 -12.44 -0.01 -7.02
N LYS A 34 -11.87 0.38 -8.16
CA LYS A 34 -11.09 -0.51 -9.04
C LYS A 34 -9.64 -0.11 -9.16
N VAL A 35 -9.32 1.17 -8.94
CA VAL A 35 -7.99 1.73 -9.16
C VAL A 35 -7.58 2.59 -7.97
N ASP A 36 -6.35 2.44 -7.54
CA ASP A 36 -5.71 3.38 -6.63
C ASP A 36 -4.40 3.84 -7.27
N ILE A 37 -3.78 4.84 -6.69
CA ILE A 37 -2.54 5.42 -7.21
C ILE A 37 -1.39 5.08 -6.27
N LEU A 38 -0.40 4.37 -6.82
CA LEU A 38 0.83 4.04 -6.11
C LEU A 38 1.78 5.22 -6.18
N LEU A 39 2.19 5.71 -5.03
CA LEU A 39 3.16 6.80 -4.94
C LEU A 39 4.57 6.23 -4.90
N VAL A 40 5.39 6.67 -5.84
CA VAL A 40 6.80 6.27 -5.96
C VAL A 40 7.64 7.55 -5.96
N TYR A 41 8.73 7.53 -5.22
CA TYR A 41 9.63 8.68 -5.14
C TYR A 41 11.07 8.20 -4.99
N LYS A 42 11.97 8.74 -5.81
CA LYS A 42 13.39 8.37 -5.83
C LYS A 42 13.57 6.84 -5.91
N LYS A 43 12.79 6.20 -6.78
CA LYS A 43 12.83 4.75 -7.05
C LYS A 43 12.45 3.89 -5.84
N LYS A 44 11.69 4.45 -4.89
CA LYS A 44 11.16 3.71 -3.74
C LYS A 44 9.64 3.76 -3.77
N VAL A 45 9.01 2.63 -3.46
CA VAL A 45 7.57 2.57 -3.31
C VAL A 45 7.21 3.08 -1.91
N LEU A 46 6.18 3.90 -1.82
CA LEU A 46 5.83 4.58 -0.57
C LEU A 46 4.49 4.11 0.00
N GLU A 47 3.41 4.43 -0.68
CA GLU A 47 2.04 4.21 -0.23
C GLU A 47 1.12 4.43 -1.41
N THR A 48 -0.19 4.25 -1.23
CA THR A 48 -1.16 4.73 -2.22
C THR A 48 -1.82 6.01 -1.71
N CYS A 49 -2.67 6.59 -2.54
CA CYS A 49 -3.44 7.77 -2.13
C CYS A 49 -4.28 7.52 -0.88
N THR A 50 -4.74 6.30 -0.69
CA THR A 50 -5.72 5.99 0.36
C THR A 50 -5.20 5.03 1.43
N SER A 51 -4.07 4.37 1.22
CA SER A 51 -3.67 3.22 2.03
C SER A 51 -2.17 3.07 2.15
N ASN A 52 -1.75 2.37 3.20
CA ASN A 52 -0.39 1.86 3.29
C ASN A 52 -0.27 0.58 2.48
N LEU A 53 0.97 0.20 2.17
CA LEU A 53 1.27 -1.04 1.48
C LEU A 53 1.77 -2.08 2.47
N LEU A 54 1.28 -3.31 2.31
CA LEU A 54 1.84 -4.48 2.96
C LEU A 54 2.30 -5.42 1.85
N LEU A 55 3.61 -5.64 1.76
CA LEU A 55 4.21 -6.49 0.74
C LEU A 55 4.63 -7.80 1.38
N ILE A 56 4.33 -8.91 0.73
CA ILE A 56 4.48 -10.24 1.33
C ILE A 56 5.33 -11.13 0.43
N ARG A 57 6.33 -11.79 1.03
CA ARG A 57 7.12 -12.84 0.40
C ARG A 57 7.55 -13.84 1.48
N ASN A 58 7.56 -15.12 1.15
CA ASN A 58 8.05 -16.16 2.05
C ASN A 58 7.44 -16.08 3.46
N ASN A 59 6.15 -15.76 3.55
CA ASN A 59 5.41 -15.57 4.82
C ASN A 59 5.95 -14.44 5.69
N GLU A 60 6.76 -13.54 5.13
CA GLU A 60 7.25 -12.35 5.81
C GLU A 60 6.54 -11.11 5.29
N TYR A 61 6.32 -10.13 6.17
CA TYR A 61 5.58 -8.91 5.89
C TYR A 61 6.51 -7.70 5.91
N TYR A 62 6.37 -6.86 4.90
CA TYR A 62 7.18 -5.65 4.73
C TYR A 62 6.27 -4.47 4.45
N SER A 63 6.64 -3.30 4.94
CA SER A 63 5.93 -2.05 4.64
C SER A 63 6.92 -0.90 4.53
N PRO A 64 6.68 0.05 3.62
CA PRO A 64 7.52 1.23 3.52
C PRO A 64 7.53 2.05 4.80
N LYS A 65 8.69 2.60 5.14
CA LYS A 65 8.92 3.32 6.39
C LYS A 65 8.94 4.83 6.21
N ASN A 66 9.71 5.32 5.24
CA ASN A 66 10.00 6.74 5.07
C ASN A 66 9.16 7.37 3.97
N ASN A 67 8.90 8.68 4.12
CA ASN A 67 8.16 9.49 3.14
C ASN A 67 6.74 9.00 2.88
N CYS A 68 6.13 8.37 3.87
CA CYS A 68 4.73 7.95 3.82
C CYS A 68 4.06 8.20 5.17
N TYR A 69 2.74 8.30 5.13
CA TYR A 69 1.93 8.40 6.34
C TYR A 69 1.64 6.99 6.86
N ILE A 70 1.98 6.74 8.13
CA ILE A 70 1.67 5.47 8.77
C ILE A 70 0.29 5.58 9.42
N GLY A 71 -0.69 4.93 8.81
CA GLY A 71 -2.08 4.99 9.27
C GLY A 71 -2.34 4.15 10.50
N ASN A 72 -3.52 4.35 11.09
CA ASN A 72 -3.92 3.63 12.31
C ASN A 72 -4.11 2.14 12.06
N THR A 73 -4.62 1.76 10.89
CA THR A 73 -4.91 0.36 10.58
C THR A 73 -3.65 -0.48 10.48
N ILE A 74 -2.63 -0.01 9.75
CA ILE A 74 -1.38 -0.75 9.65
C ILE A 74 -0.62 -0.75 10.98
N ASN A 75 -0.75 0.32 11.77
CA ASN A 75 -0.17 0.39 13.09
C ASN A 75 -0.80 -0.67 14.02
N TYR A 76 -2.12 -0.81 13.98
CA TYR A 76 -2.83 -1.85 14.70
C TYR A 76 -2.35 -3.24 14.27
N LEU A 77 -2.25 -3.46 12.95
CA LEU A 77 -1.82 -4.75 12.40
C LEU A 77 -0.40 -5.09 12.85
N SER A 78 0.49 -4.10 12.97
CA SER A 78 1.87 -4.31 13.40
C SER A 78 1.99 -4.86 14.82
N LYS A 79 0.94 -4.73 15.63
CA LYS A 79 0.86 -5.30 16.97
C LYS A 79 0.38 -6.76 16.96
N LYS A 80 -0.15 -7.23 15.84
CA LYS A 80 -0.68 -8.59 15.70
C LYS A 80 0.27 -9.49 14.93
N VAL A 81 0.99 -8.96 13.95
CA VAL A 81 1.97 -9.69 13.15
C VAL A 81 3.23 -8.85 13.04
N LYS A 82 4.37 -9.53 12.87
CA LYS A 82 5.65 -8.84 12.69
C LYS A 82 5.69 -8.21 11.30
N ILE A 83 5.76 -6.89 11.23
CA ILE A 83 5.93 -6.15 9.99
C ILE A 83 7.33 -5.53 9.98
N ASN A 84 8.09 -5.79 8.93
CA ASN A 84 9.40 -5.19 8.72
C ASN A 84 9.21 -3.85 8.01
N PHE A 85 9.27 -2.77 8.77
CA PHE A 85 9.18 -1.42 8.21
C PHE A 85 10.55 -1.01 7.70
N LYS A 86 10.65 -0.81 6.39
CA LYS A 86 11.90 -0.40 5.76
C LYS A 86 11.62 0.17 4.37
N ASP A 87 12.60 0.87 3.80
CA ASP A 87 12.48 1.33 2.43
C ASP A 87 12.40 0.15 1.46
N ILE A 88 11.46 0.24 0.52
CA ILE A 88 11.25 -0.79 -0.50
C ILE A 88 11.67 -0.19 -1.85
N ASN A 89 12.72 -0.72 -2.43
CA ASN A 89 13.16 -0.28 -3.75
C ASN A 89 12.23 -0.80 -4.83
N LEU A 90 11.94 0.06 -5.80
CA LEU A 90 11.07 -0.29 -6.91
C LEU A 90 11.57 -1.52 -7.67
N LYS A 91 12.90 -1.65 -7.84
CA LYS A 91 13.51 -2.81 -8.52
C LYS A 91 13.24 -4.13 -7.81
N ASP A 92 12.92 -4.10 -6.51
CA ASP A 92 12.68 -5.29 -5.70
C ASP A 92 11.21 -5.72 -5.68
N ILE A 93 10.32 -4.98 -6.36
CA ILE A 93 8.89 -5.24 -6.32
C ILE A 93 8.54 -6.65 -6.81
N HIS A 94 9.32 -7.18 -7.75
CA HIS A 94 9.11 -8.52 -8.31
C HIS A 94 9.39 -9.66 -7.32
N LYS A 95 10.07 -9.36 -6.23
CA LYS A 95 10.37 -10.35 -5.18
C LYS A 95 9.16 -10.67 -4.33
N PHE A 96 8.12 -9.85 -4.39
CA PHE A 96 6.93 -10.00 -3.55
C PHE A 96 5.84 -10.77 -4.29
N ASP A 97 5.21 -11.70 -3.58
CA ASP A 97 4.14 -12.52 -4.12
C ASP A 97 2.78 -11.84 -4.00
N GLU A 98 2.61 -10.99 -2.99
CA GLU A 98 1.39 -10.27 -2.74
C GLU A 98 1.68 -8.82 -2.32
N ILE A 99 0.78 -7.93 -2.73
CA ILE A 99 0.75 -6.55 -2.25
C ILE A 99 -0.67 -6.28 -1.79
N LEU A 100 -0.81 -5.87 -0.53
CA LEU A 100 -2.10 -5.55 0.06
C LEU A 100 -2.16 -4.05 0.37
N LEU A 101 -3.34 -3.46 0.18
CA LEU A 101 -3.62 -2.10 0.63
C LEU A 101 -4.25 -2.16 2.01
N ILE A 102 -3.67 -1.46 2.96
CA ILE A 102 -4.13 -1.43 4.35
C ILE A 102 -4.57 0.00 4.68
N GLY A 103 -5.85 0.18 4.93
CA GLY A 103 -6.36 1.51 5.24
C GLY A 103 -7.71 1.44 5.96
N SER A 104 -8.03 2.47 6.74
CA SER A 104 -9.27 2.51 7.54
C SER A 104 -10.53 2.44 6.68
N GLY A 105 -10.51 3.06 5.51
CA GLY A 105 -11.68 3.07 4.61
C GLY A 105 -11.85 1.79 3.80
N LYS A 106 -10.76 1.04 3.58
CA LYS A 106 -10.76 -0.16 2.73
C LYS A 106 -10.48 -1.45 3.49
N GLY A 107 -10.10 -1.35 4.77
CA GLY A 107 -9.64 -2.50 5.54
C GLY A 107 -8.39 -3.09 4.90
N VAL A 108 -8.53 -4.25 4.29
CA VAL A 108 -7.46 -4.89 3.51
C VAL A 108 -7.98 -5.19 2.10
N THR A 109 -7.22 -4.78 1.09
CA THR A 109 -7.59 -4.99 -0.32
C THR A 109 -6.39 -5.53 -1.08
N PRO A 110 -6.51 -6.69 -1.74
CA PRO A 110 -5.40 -7.24 -2.52
C PRO A 110 -5.23 -6.47 -3.83
N VAL A 111 -3.98 -6.21 -4.19
CA VAL A 111 -3.63 -5.65 -5.49
C VAL A 111 -3.51 -6.81 -6.48
N LYS A 112 -4.19 -6.70 -7.63
CA LYS A 112 -4.14 -7.74 -8.66
C LYS A 112 -2.93 -7.58 -9.56
N PHE A 113 -2.63 -6.36 -10.00
CA PHE A 113 -1.48 -6.10 -10.87
C PHE A 113 -1.10 -4.63 -10.86
N ILE A 114 0.16 -4.38 -11.25
CA ILE A 114 0.71 -3.05 -11.52
C ILE A 114 1.29 -3.09 -12.93
N LYS A 115 0.55 -2.55 -13.88
CA LYS A 115 0.86 -2.69 -15.31
C LYS A 115 2.23 -2.09 -15.66
N GLN A 116 2.54 -0.92 -15.11
CA GLN A 116 3.77 -0.20 -15.42
C GLN A 116 5.03 -0.99 -15.08
N TYR A 117 4.96 -1.88 -14.09
CA TYR A 117 6.10 -2.69 -13.65
C TYR A 117 5.94 -4.16 -13.97
N LYS A 118 4.89 -4.52 -14.72
CA LYS A 118 4.59 -5.92 -15.07
C LYS A 118 4.50 -6.82 -13.85
N TRP A 119 4.07 -6.25 -12.72
CA TRP A 119 3.85 -7.02 -11.50
C TRP A 119 2.44 -7.58 -11.47
N LYS A 120 2.33 -8.83 -11.05
CA LYS A 120 1.06 -9.54 -10.95
C LYS A 120 1.03 -10.35 -9.66
N ASN A 121 -0.14 -10.41 -9.02
CA ASN A 121 -0.34 -11.18 -7.80
C ASN A 121 -0.10 -12.68 -8.05
N LYS A 122 0.63 -13.34 -7.14
CA LYS A 122 1.00 -14.74 -7.26
C LYS A 122 0.38 -15.63 -6.19
N SER A 123 -0.24 -15.04 -5.17
CA SER A 123 -0.78 -15.77 -4.02
C SER A 123 -1.92 -14.99 -3.38
N VAL A 124 -2.79 -15.68 -2.65
CA VAL A 124 -3.83 -15.05 -1.81
C VAL A 124 -3.76 -15.53 -0.37
N ALA A 125 -2.76 -16.35 -0.03
CA ALA A 125 -2.61 -16.89 1.32
C ALA A 125 -2.39 -15.80 2.37
N GLY A 126 -1.54 -14.81 2.05
CA GLY A 126 -1.29 -13.69 2.94
C GLY A 126 -2.51 -12.82 3.13
N TYR A 127 -3.23 -12.53 2.07
CA TYR A 127 -4.48 -11.79 2.13
C TYR A 127 -5.49 -12.46 3.09
N LYS A 128 -5.68 -13.77 2.94
CA LYS A 128 -6.61 -14.51 3.78
C LYS A 128 -6.23 -14.42 5.26
N LYS A 129 -4.93 -14.54 5.55
CA LYS A 129 -4.43 -14.45 6.91
C LYS A 129 -4.61 -13.05 7.50
N ILE A 130 -4.22 -12.02 6.77
CA ILE A 130 -4.32 -10.64 7.24
C ILE A 130 -5.76 -10.20 7.40
N ASN A 131 -6.64 -10.61 6.49
CA ASN A 131 -8.05 -10.25 6.56
C ASN A 131 -8.69 -10.71 7.88
N LYS A 132 -8.27 -11.84 8.44
CA LYS A 132 -8.78 -12.33 9.72
C LYS A 132 -8.51 -11.35 10.86
N TYR A 133 -7.37 -10.67 10.84
CA TYR A 133 -7.02 -9.69 11.87
C TYR A 133 -7.80 -8.38 11.73
N LEU A 134 -8.20 -8.02 10.53
CA LEU A 134 -8.77 -6.71 10.23
C LEU A 134 -10.28 -6.69 10.02
N LYS A 135 -10.94 -7.84 9.92
CA LYS A 135 -12.37 -7.90 9.62
C LYS A 135 -13.25 -7.23 10.68
N PHE A 136 -12.77 -7.10 11.90
CA PHE A 136 -13.54 -6.46 12.98
C PHE A 136 -13.39 -4.93 12.99
N LEU A 137 -12.53 -4.38 12.15
CA LEU A 137 -12.31 -2.94 12.05
C LEU A 137 -13.21 -2.28 10.98
N ASN A 138 -13.94 -3.06 10.24
CA ASN A 138 -14.80 -2.59 9.15
C ASN A 138 -16.26 -2.50 9.59
#